data_c20c384e2754dc1137785b57b1d1ca2f
#
_entry.id   c20c384e2754dc1137785b57b1d1ca2f
#
_cell.length_a   1.000
_cell.length_b   1.000
_cell.length_c   1.000
_cell.angle_alpha   90.00
_cell.angle_beta   90.00
_cell.angle_gamma   90.00
#
_symmetry.space_group_name_H-M   'P 1'
#
loop_
_entity.id
_entity.type
_entity.pdbx_description
1 polymer ?
#
loop_
_entity_poly.entity_id
_entity_poly.type
_entity_poly.pdbx_seq_one_letter_code
_entity_poly.pdbx_strand_id
1 'polypeptide(L)'
;MLGLTEDTFLLVASDVHSSDECFEKLEHIAGSTNCLAFLYAGDLDIENYFITRSVQLRNYVFLPVQGNCDNRWAWTDVNLDLPLYRTCEFKGLRIFITHGHLYCDPSSVGLENKDFDLVITGHSHRYNISSEIVDGKRITHMNPGSPARPRGCRASYGMVVFGKDSVSLEIRALEGDGLLAQETIAVDNASERHD
;
A
#
# COMPACT_ATOMS: atom_id res chain seq x y z
N MET A 1 4.96 -23.13 2.46
CA MET A 1 5.93 -22.55 1.52
C MET A 1 5.14 -21.62 0.62
N LEU A 2 5.32 -20.31 0.78
CA LEU A 2 4.81 -19.33 -0.16
C LEU A 2 5.50 -19.61 -1.50
N GLY A 3 4.73 -19.94 -2.54
CA GLY A 3 5.23 -19.98 -3.91
C GLY A 3 5.49 -18.55 -4.36
N LEU A 4 6.58 -17.95 -3.85
CA LEU A 4 7.04 -16.66 -4.30
C LEU A 4 7.45 -16.82 -5.77
N THR A 5 6.69 -16.22 -6.65
CA THR A 5 7.03 -16.05 -8.06
C THR A 5 8.39 -15.33 -8.16
N GLU A 6 9.13 -15.53 -9.25
CA GLU A 6 10.35 -14.75 -9.55
C GLU A 6 10.04 -13.25 -9.71
N ASP A 7 8.78 -12.88 -9.72
CA ASP A 7 8.28 -11.52 -9.88
C ASP A 7 8.53 -10.68 -8.62
N THR A 8 8.97 -9.46 -8.82
CA THR A 8 9.11 -8.48 -7.75
C THR A 8 7.76 -7.85 -7.41
N PHE A 9 7.59 -7.38 -6.19
CA PHE A 9 6.32 -6.81 -5.75
C PHE A 9 6.49 -5.63 -4.77
N LEU A 10 5.41 -4.87 -4.60
CA LEU A 10 5.21 -3.95 -3.48
C LEU A 10 4.21 -4.59 -2.52
N LEU A 11 4.52 -4.57 -1.23
CA LEU A 11 3.55 -4.90 -0.19
C LEU A 11 2.72 -3.65 0.11
N VAL A 12 1.41 -3.81 0.27
CA VAL A 12 0.47 -2.73 0.60
C VAL A 12 -0.34 -3.11 1.83
N ALA A 13 -0.33 -2.28 2.87
CA ALA A 13 -1.20 -2.48 4.03
C ALA A 13 -1.70 -1.15 4.61
N SER A 14 -2.69 -1.23 5.48
CA SER A 14 -3.29 -0.11 6.20
C SER A 14 -3.99 -0.62 7.46
N ASP A 15 -4.27 0.28 8.41
CA ASP A 15 -5.19 0.02 9.51
C ASP A 15 -4.82 -1.18 10.40
N VAL A 16 -3.52 -1.31 10.76
CA VAL A 16 -3.02 -2.36 11.69
C VAL A 16 -3.41 -2.06 13.14
N HIS A 17 -3.55 -0.77 13.51
CA HIS A 17 -3.98 -0.34 14.85
C HIS A 17 -3.25 -1.05 16.00
N SER A 18 -1.94 -0.95 16.04
CA SER A 18 -1.08 -1.50 17.10
C SER A 18 -1.16 -3.03 17.28
N SER A 19 -1.61 -3.79 16.27
CA SER A 19 -1.62 -5.24 16.34
C SER A 19 -0.24 -5.82 16.01
N ASP A 20 0.51 -6.26 17.03
CA ASP A 20 1.82 -6.89 16.88
C ASP A 20 1.77 -8.08 15.95
N GLU A 21 0.83 -8.99 16.18
CA GLU A 21 0.69 -10.22 15.40
C GLU A 21 0.47 -9.95 13.91
N CYS A 22 -0.40 -8.97 13.59
CA CYS A 22 -0.65 -8.60 12.20
C CYS A 22 0.56 -7.93 11.56
N PHE A 23 1.23 -7.04 12.31
CA PHE A 23 2.38 -6.32 11.80
C PHE A 23 3.58 -7.26 11.56
N GLU A 24 3.84 -8.21 12.47
CA GLU A 24 4.89 -9.23 12.33
C GLU A 24 4.71 -10.07 11.06
N LYS A 25 3.48 -10.47 10.75
CA LYS A 25 3.17 -11.19 9.50
C LYS A 25 3.48 -10.35 8.27
N LEU A 26 3.12 -9.07 8.29
CA LEU A 26 3.41 -8.15 7.18
C LEU A 26 4.93 -7.90 7.04
N GLU A 27 5.65 -7.75 8.15
CA GLU A 27 7.11 -7.60 8.13
C GLU A 27 7.83 -8.81 7.56
N HIS A 28 7.34 -10.02 7.86
CA HIS A 28 7.89 -11.23 7.27
C HIS A 28 7.78 -11.22 5.73
N ILE A 29 6.66 -10.72 5.19
CA ILE A 29 6.48 -10.54 3.74
C ILE A 29 7.39 -9.42 3.21
N ALA A 30 7.43 -8.27 3.91
CA ALA A 30 8.25 -7.12 3.52
C ALA A 30 9.76 -7.43 3.52
N GLY A 31 10.20 -8.31 4.38
CA GLY A 31 11.61 -8.75 4.47
C GLY A 31 12.04 -9.72 3.37
N SER A 32 11.16 -10.13 2.46
CA SER A 32 11.54 -11.00 1.35
C SER A 32 12.40 -10.28 0.31
N THR A 33 13.30 -11.01 -0.36
CA THR A 33 14.23 -10.44 -1.35
C THR A 33 13.54 -9.84 -2.57
N ASN A 34 12.30 -10.25 -2.85
CA ASN A 34 11.53 -9.79 -4.00
C ASN A 34 10.60 -8.60 -3.67
N CYS A 35 10.50 -8.21 -2.39
CA CYS A 35 9.75 -7.04 -1.98
C CYS A 35 10.57 -5.77 -2.25
N LEU A 36 10.09 -4.92 -3.15
CA LEU A 36 10.75 -3.65 -3.48
C LEU A 36 10.52 -2.59 -2.41
N ALA A 37 9.31 -2.52 -1.87
CA ALA A 37 8.93 -1.60 -0.81
C ALA A 37 7.66 -2.07 -0.09
N PHE A 38 7.50 -1.60 1.14
CA PHE A 38 6.28 -1.71 1.91
C PHE A 38 5.58 -0.34 1.94
N LEU A 39 4.50 -0.21 1.18
CA LEU A 39 3.64 0.96 1.12
C LEU A 39 2.58 0.85 2.22
N TYR A 40 2.53 1.84 3.11
CA TYR A 40 1.63 1.76 4.26
C TYR A 40 0.67 2.96 4.30
N ALA A 41 -0.63 2.69 4.13
CA ALA A 41 -1.66 3.71 3.97
C ALA A 41 -2.31 4.16 5.29
N GLY A 42 -1.54 4.31 6.37
CA GLY A 42 -1.94 4.96 7.61
C GLY A 42 -2.59 4.06 8.67
N ASP A 43 -2.79 4.61 9.86
CA ASP A 43 -3.33 3.96 11.06
C ASP A 43 -2.50 2.74 11.49
N LEU A 44 -1.18 2.92 11.59
CA LEU A 44 -0.29 1.96 12.24
C LEU A 44 -0.42 2.02 13.75
N ASP A 45 -0.55 3.26 14.29
CA ASP A 45 -0.79 3.53 15.71
C ASP A 45 0.34 2.93 16.59
N ILE A 46 1.59 3.42 16.37
CA ILE A 46 2.81 2.88 16.97
C ILE A 46 3.01 3.22 18.45
N GLU A 47 1.99 3.15 19.26
CA GLU A 47 2.11 3.24 20.72
C GLU A 47 2.71 1.96 21.33
N ASN A 48 2.68 0.86 20.57
CA ASN A 48 3.18 -0.43 20.99
C ASN A 48 4.71 -0.52 20.84
N TYR A 49 5.38 -1.00 21.87
CA TYR A 49 6.84 -1.16 21.89
C TYR A 49 7.38 -2.06 20.79
N PHE A 50 6.69 -3.16 20.47
CA PHE A 50 7.12 -4.09 19.44
C PHE A 50 7.14 -3.41 18.07
N ILE A 51 6.03 -2.80 17.66
CA ILE A 51 5.91 -2.09 16.37
C ILE A 51 6.93 -0.93 16.30
N THR A 52 7.08 -0.15 17.37
CA THR A 52 8.07 0.93 17.44
C THR A 52 9.48 0.40 17.17
N ARG A 53 9.85 -0.71 17.80
CA ARG A 53 11.17 -1.32 17.62
C ARG A 53 11.35 -1.88 16.22
N SER A 54 10.34 -2.56 15.68
CA SER A 54 10.39 -3.12 14.33
C SER A 54 10.57 -2.04 13.27
N VAL A 55 9.82 -0.96 13.37
CA VAL A 55 9.95 0.18 12.46
C VAL A 55 11.34 0.83 12.54
N GLN A 56 11.95 0.90 13.71
CA GLN A 56 13.32 1.41 13.88
C GLN A 56 14.40 0.50 13.29
N LEU A 57 14.23 -0.82 13.41
CA LEU A 57 15.22 -1.83 13.02
C LEU A 57 14.98 -2.43 11.63
N ARG A 58 14.03 -1.91 10.88
CA ARG A 58 13.64 -2.45 9.58
C ARG A 58 14.81 -2.57 8.60
N ASN A 59 14.79 -3.65 7.84
CA ASN A 59 15.74 -3.93 6.76
C ASN A 59 15.12 -3.85 5.36
N TYR A 60 13.93 -3.24 5.25
CA TYR A 60 13.17 -3.04 4.01
C TYR A 60 12.82 -1.56 3.81
N VAL A 61 12.50 -1.18 2.59
CA VAL A 61 12.02 0.17 2.26
C VAL A 61 10.59 0.31 2.77
N PHE A 62 10.37 1.22 3.74
CA PHE A 62 9.06 1.47 4.34
C PHE A 62 8.59 2.88 4.00
N LEU A 63 7.43 2.99 3.36
CA LEU A 63 6.85 4.23 2.86
C LEU A 63 5.45 4.46 3.46
N PRO A 64 5.37 4.91 4.72
CA PRO A 64 4.10 5.17 5.39
C PRO A 64 3.53 6.55 5.05
N VAL A 65 2.21 6.69 5.21
CA VAL A 65 1.50 7.96 5.33
C VAL A 65 0.76 8.03 6.65
N GLN A 66 0.39 9.24 7.09
CA GLN A 66 -0.34 9.46 8.32
C GLN A 66 -1.81 9.09 8.20
N GLY A 67 -2.32 8.25 9.10
CA GLY A 67 -3.74 8.03 9.33
C GLY A 67 -4.31 8.92 10.44
N ASN A 68 -5.61 8.82 10.67
CA ASN A 68 -6.29 9.64 11.69
C ASN A 68 -6.03 9.16 13.13
N CYS A 69 -5.63 7.91 13.32
CA CYS A 69 -5.26 7.36 14.63
C CYS A 69 -3.76 7.48 14.90
N ASP A 70 -2.93 7.85 13.92
CA ASP A 70 -1.50 7.96 14.12
C ASP A 70 -1.12 9.19 14.95
N ASN A 71 -0.50 8.95 16.11
CA ASN A 71 0.08 10.00 16.92
C ASN A 71 1.40 10.47 16.28
N ARG A 72 1.39 11.64 15.67
CA ARG A 72 2.56 12.21 14.98
C ARG A 72 3.80 12.30 15.87
N TRP A 73 3.64 12.55 17.17
CA TRP A 73 4.75 12.64 18.13
C TRP A 73 5.43 11.28 18.35
N ALA A 74 4.66 10.19 18.39
CA ALA A 74 5.23 8.84 18.50
C ALA A 74 6.11 8.49 17.30
N TRP A 75 5.81 9.01 16.09
CA TRP A 75 6.60 8.77 14.89
C TRP A 75 7.92 9.56 14.86
N THR A 76 8.01 10.71 15.55
CA THR A 76 9.28 11.44 15.66
C THR A 76 10.33 10.65 16.42
N ASP A 77 9.94 9.85 17.39
CA ASP A 77 10.84 9.02 18.18
C ASP A 77 11.47 7.89 17.34
N VAL A 78 10.84 7.49 16.25
CA VAL A 78 11.37 6.48 15.31
C VAL A 78 12.07 7.09 14.10
N ASN A 79 12.22 8.42 14.08
CA ASN A 79 12.88 9.18 13.01
C ASN A 79 12.35 8.82 11.61
N LEU A 80 11.04 8.83 11.46
CA LEU A 80 10.34 8.51 10.23
C LEU A 80 9.51 9.70 9.75
N ASP A 81 9.63 10.04 8.47
CA ASP A 81 8.75 11.00 7.82
C ASP A 81 7.34 10.40 7.66
N LEU A 82 6.33 11.09 8.19
CA LEU A 82 4.93 10.69 8.17
C LEU A 82 4.06 11.76 7.51
N PRO A 83 4.11 11.88 6.19
CA PRO A 83 3.29 12.85 5.45
C PRO A 83 1.83 12.38 5.37
N LEU A 84 0.91 13.32 5.08
CA LEU A 84 -0.52 13.02 4.87
C LEU A 84 -0.79 12.28 3.54
N TYR A 85 0.09 12.44 2.57
CA TYR A 85 0.12 11.68 1.33
C TYR A 85 1.56 11.52 0.84
N ARG A 86 1.77 10.57 -0.05
CA ARG A 86 3.06 10.31 -0.69
C ARG A 86 2.85 9.96 -2.15
N THR A 87 3.79 10.39 -2.99
CA THR A 87 3.89 9.93 -4.37
C THR A 87 5.16 9.12 -4.54
N CYS A 88 5.11 8.08 -5.34
CA CYS A 88 6.28 7.28 -5.68
C CYS A 88 6.09 6.64 -7.06
N GLU A 89 7.19 6.17 -7.62
CA GLU A 89 7.19 5.45 -8.89
C GLU A 89 8.02 4.17 -8.76
N PHE A 90 7.47 3.05 -9.23
CA PHE A 90 8.14 1.76 -9.28
C PHE A 90 7.92 1.13 -10.66
N LYS A 91 9.01 0.90 -11.39
CA LYS A 91 8.99 0.29 -12.73
C LYS A 91 8.00 0.97 -13.69
N GLY A 92 7.95 2.31 -13.66
CA GLY A 92 7.07 3.12 -14.49
C GLY A 92 5.62 3.24 -13.98
N LEU A 93 5.23 2.53 -12.93
CA LEU A 93 3.93 2.67 -12.28
C LEU A 93 3.98 3.87 -11.30
N ARG A 94 3.19 4.91 -11.57
CA ARG A 94 3.09 6.10 -10.73
C ARG A 94 1.97 5.92 -9.70
N ILE A 95 2.32 6.02 -8.43
CA ILE A 95 1.46 5.68 -7.30
C ILE A 95 1.25 6.91 -6.43
N PHE A 96 0.00 7.18 -6.09
CA PHE A 96 -0.40 8.12 -5.04
C PHE A 96 -0.90 7.32 -3.83
N ILE A 97 -0.41 7.66 -2.63
CA ILE A 97 -0.77 6.97 -1.39
C ILE A 97 -1.28 8.00 -0.40
N THR A 98 -2.44 7.74 0.20
CA THR A 98 -3.01 8.52 1.30
C THR A 98 -3.81 7.59 2.22
N HIS A 99 -4.15 8.05 3.43
CA HIS A 99 -5.02 7.23 4.29
C HIS A 99 -6.48 7.29 3.87
N GLY A 100 -6.95 8.39 3.27
CA GLY A 100 -8.33 8.52 2.81
C GLY A 100 -9.27 9.26 3.78
N HIS A 101 -8.80 9.68 4.96
CA HIS A 101 -9.61 10.45 5.93
C HIS A 101 -9.67 11.94 5.63
N LEU A 102 -8.66 12.53 4.98
CA LEU A 102 -8.60 13.93 4.57
C LEU A 102 -8.58 14.08 3.05
N TYR A 103 -7.79 13.26 2.40
CA TYR A 103 -7.58 13.27 0.96
C TYR A 103 -7.97 11.92 0.39
N CYS A 104 -8.73 11.90 -0.71
CA CYS A 104 -9.21 10.65 -1.32
C CYS A 104 -8.45 10.30 -2.62
N ASP A 105 -7.89 11.31 -3.27
CA ASP A 105 -7.24 11.20 -4.58
C ASP A 105 -6.22 12.34 -4.79
N PRO A 106 -5.41 12.31 -5.88
CA PRO A 106 -4.43 13.35 -6.18
C PRO A 106 -5.03 14.76 -6.30
N SER A 107 -6.23 14.91 -6.86
CA SER A 107 -6.87 16.22 -7.07
C SER A 107 -7.17 16.95 -5.75
N SER A 108 -7.41 16.19 -4.69
CA SER A 108 -7.67 16.73 -3.34
C SER A 108 -6.46 17.45 -2.73
N VAL A 109 -5.26 17.28 -3.29
CA VAL A 109 -4.01 17.95 -2.89
C VAL A 109 -3.44 18.85 -4.01
N GLY A 110 -4.21 19.12 -5.06
CA GLY A 110 -3.82 19.98 -6.16
C GLY A 110 -2.93 19.32 -7.23
N LEU A 111 -2.90 17.99 -7.27
CA LEU A 111 -2.24 17.20 -8.31
C LEU A 111 -3.25 16.72 -9.36
N GLU A 112 -2.79 16.42 -10.57
CA GLU A 112 -3.66 15.91 -11.63
C GLU A 112 -3.84 14.38 -11.46
N ASN A 113 -5.11 13.91 -11.39
CA ASN A 113 -5.40 12.48 -11.25
C ASN A 113 -4.77 11.66 -12.40
N LYS A 114 -4.80 12.17 -13.63
CA LYS A 114 -4.20 11.52 -14.81
C LYS A 114 -2.68 11.30 -14.71
N ASP A 115 -2.00 11.95 -13.76
CA ASP A 115 -0.55 11.75 -13.56
C ASP A 115 -0.23 10.46 -12.82
N PHE A 116 -1.24 9.77 -12.30
CA PHE A 116 -1.07 8.53 -11.55
C PHE A 116 -1.75 7.35 -12.25
N ASP A 117 -1.24 6.17 -12.00
CA ASP A 117 -1.75 4.90 -12.51
C ASP A 117 -2.50 4.15 -11.41
N LEU A 118 -2.06 4.34 -10.15
CA LEU A 118 -2.60 3.68 -8.97
C LEU A 118 -2.77 4.68 -7.82
N VAL A 119 -3.94 4.68 -7.21
CA VAL A 119 -4.27 5.42 -5.98
C VAL A 119 -4.50 4.40 -4.86
N ILE A 120 -3.72 4.49 -3.78
CA ILE A 120 -3.84 3.62 -2.62
C ILE A 120 -4.44 4.40 -1.45
N THR A 121 -5.49 3.81 -0.84
CA THR A 121 -6.16 4.37 0.36
C THR A 121 -6.33 3.31 1.44
N GLY A 122 -6.61 3.73 2.67
CA GLY A 122 -6.98 2.88 3.81
C GLY A 122 -8.32 3.30 4.42
N HIS A 123 -8.34 3.49 5.75
CA HIS A 123 -9.41 4.11 6.56
C HIS A 123 -10.76 3.36 6.62
N SER A 124 -11.23 2.82 5.51
CA SER A 124 -12.52 2.14 5.46
C SER A 124 -12.51 0.76 6.14
N HIS A 125 -11.34 0.16 6.30
CA HIS A 125 -11.12 -1.23 6.74
C HIS A 125 -11.79 -2.28 5.83
N ARG A 126 -12.12 -1.88 4.60
CA ARG A 126 -12.75 -2.75 3.59
C ARG A 126 -11.85 -2.80 2.37
N TYR A 127 -11.43 -3.98 2.00
CA TYR A 127 -10.65 -4.10 0.77
C TYR A 127 -11.50 -3.84 -0.47
N ASN A 128 -10.86 -3.22 -1.46
CA ASN A 128 -11.45 -2.97 -2.78
C ASN A 128 -10.36 -2.76 -3.83
N ILE A 129 -10.62 -3.18 -5.04
CA ILE A 129 -9.91 -2.75 -6.25
C ILE A 129 -10.98 -2.29 -7.24
N SER A 130 -10.81 -1.11 -7.81
CA SER A 130 -11.72 -0.56 -8.81
C SER A 130 -10.98 0.39 -9.74
N SER A 131 -11.41 0.48 -10.99
CA SER A 131 -10.83 1.38 -11.98
C SER A 131 -11.86 2.35 -12.51
N GLU A 132 -11.39 3.55 -12.86
CA GLU A 132 -12.17 4.57 -13.56
C GLU A 132 -11.37 5.14 -14.73
N ILE A 133 -12.05 5.85 -15.63
CA ILE A 133 -11.43 6.57 -16.73
C ILE A 133 -11.54 8.07 -16.45
N VAL A 134 -10.41 8.73 -16.31
CA VAL A 134 -10.31 10.19 -16.12
C VAL A 134 -9.50 10.75 -17.28
N ASP A 135 -10.12 11.64 -18.06
CA ASP A 135 -9.50 12.28 -19.24
C ASP A 135 -8.89 11.26 -20.23
N GLY A 136 -9.57 10.13 -20.43
CA GLY A 136 -9.14 9.08 -21.34
C GLY A 136 -8.09 8.12 -20.77
N LYS A 137 -7.58 8.35 -19.56
CA LYS A 137 -6.62 7.48 -18.88
C LYS A 137 -7.31 6.62 -17.82
N ARG A 138 -6.96 5.34 -17.74
CA ARG A 138 -7.38 4.45 -16.66
C ARG A 138 -6.59 4.76 -15.39
N ILE A 139 -7.29 4.98 -14.29
CA ILE A 139 -6.74 5.11 -12.94
C ILE A 139 -7.33 3.98 -12.10
N THR A 140 -6.49 3.24 -11.42
CA THR A 140 -6.94 2.16 -10.55
C THR A 140 -6.82 2.57 -9.08
N HIS A 141 -7.86 2.30 -8.31
CA HIS A 141 -7.93 2.54 -6.87
C HIS A 141 -7.80 1.23 -6.13
N MET A 142 -6.95 1.19 -5.10
CA MET A 142 -6.74 0.02 -4.25
C MET A 142 -6.88 0.40 -2.79
N ASN A 143 -7.71 -0.32 -2.07
CA ASN A 143 -7.73 -0.31 -0.61
C ASN A 143 -7.36 -1.72 -0.14
N PRO A 144 -6.29 -1.93 0.63
CA PRO A 144 -5.87 -3.26 1.07
C PRO A 144 -6.79 -3.86 2.14
N GLY A 145 -7.73 -3.07 2.69
CA GLY A 145 -8.50 -3.44 3.87
C GLY A 145 -7.69 -3.26 5.16
N SER A 146 -8.06 -4.01 6.19
CA SER A 146 -7.35 -4.03 7.45
C SER A 146 -6.97 -5.47 7.82
N PRO A 147 -5.73 -5.74 8.21
CA PRO A 147 -5.30 -7.04 8.69
C PRO A 147 -5.77 -7.32 10.13
N ALA A 148 -6.05 -6.26 10.93
CA ALA A 148 -6.37 -6.38 12.35
C ALA A 148 -7.85 -6.13 12.67
N ARG A 149 -8.49 -5.19 11.95
CA ARG A 149 -9.86 -4.72 12.26
C ARG A 149 -10.74 -4.66 11.01
N PRO A 150 -10.92 -5.77 10.25
CA PRO A 150 -11.73 -5.77 9.03
C PRO A 150 -13.18 -5.44 9.31
N ARG A 151 -13.84 -4.67 8.42
CA ARG A 151 -15.24 -4.26 8.56
C ARG A 151 -16.12 -4.96 7.53
N GLY A 152 -16.71 -6.11 7.92
CA GLY A 152 -17.61 -6.88 7.06
C GLY A 152 -16.92 -7.60 5.90
N CYS A 153 -15.61 -7.82 6.01
CA CYS A 153 -14.79 -8.57 5.06
C CYS A 153 -13.71 -9.37 5.84
N ARG A 154 -12.85 -10.11 5.12
CA ARG A 154 -11.74 -10.85 5.73
C ARG A 154 -10.58 -9.90 6.06
N ALA A 155 -9.77 -10.27 7.08
CA ALA A 155 -8.49 -9.65 7.34
C ALA A 155 -7.59 -9.79 6.10
N SER A 156 -7.01 -8.68 5.63
CA SER A 156 -6.38 -8.64 4.30
C SER A 156 -5.21 -7.66 4.24
N TYR A 157 -4.43 -7.83 3.18
CA TYR A 157 -3.37 -6.94 2.73
C TYR A 157 -3.34 -6.93 1.20
N GLY A 158 -2.61 -6.01 0.61
CA GLY A 158 -2.47 -5.86 -0.83
C GLY A 158 -1.07 -6.20 -1.32
N MET A 159 -0.97 -6.60 -2.59
CA MET A 159 0.28 -6.72 -3.33
C MET A 159 0.13 -6.06 -4.70
N VAL A 160 1.20 -5.38 -5.13
CA VAL A 160 1.37 -4.91 -6.51
C VAL A 160 2.49 -5.75 -7.11
N VAL A 161 2.15 -6.71 -7.94
CA VAL A 161 3.08 -7.70 -8.49
C VAL A 161 3.48 -7.31 -9.90
N PHE A 162 4.78 -7.12 -10.13
CA PHE A 162 5.34 -6.74 -11.42
C PHE A 162 5.72 -7.98 -12.22
N GLY A 163 4.86 -8.35 -13.16
CA GLY A 163 5.17 -9.35 -14.19
C GLY A 163 5.99 -8.75 -15.34
N LYS A 164 6.19 -9.54 -16.39
CA LYS A 164 7.00 -9.14 -17.55
C LYS A 164 6.36 -7.98 -18.34
N ASP A 165 5.07 -8.06 -18.61
CA ASP A 165 4.33 -7.13 -19.49
C ASP A 165 3.06 -6.55 -18.82
N SER A 166 2.88 -6.77 -17.53
CA SER A 166 1.70 -6.34 -16.79
C SER A 166 1.97 -6.20 -15.30
N VAL A 167 1.15 -5.42 -14.62
CA VAL A 167 1.11 -5.33 -13.17
C VAL A 167 -0.17 -5.95 -12.67
N SER A 168 -0.06 -6.90 -11.75
CA SER A 168 -1.21 -7.47 -11.04
C SER A 168 -1.39 -6.79 -9.69
N LEU A 169 -2.58 -6.26 -9.45
CA LEU A 169 -3.01 -5.76 -8.14
C LEU A 169 -3.78 -6.88 -7.46
N GLU A 170 -3.35 -7.29 -6.29
CA GLU A 170 -3.91 -8.41 -5.56
C GLU A 170 -4.31 -8.01 -4.15
N ILE A 171 -5.49 -8.43 -3.70
CA ILE A 171 -5.85 -8.44 -2.29
C ILE A 171 -5.79 -9.86 -1.80
N ARG A 172 -5.06 -10.08 -0.73
CA ARG A 172 -4.83 -11.41 -0.14
C ARG A 172 -5.32 -11.47 1.29
N ALA A 173 -5.81 -12.64 1.69
CA ALA A 173 -6.17 -12.89 3.08
C ALA A 173 -4.90 -12.95 3.93
N LEU A 174 -4.91 -12.28 5.10
CA LEU A 174 -3.80 -12.33 6.04
C LEU A 174 -3.53 -13.78 6.52
N GLU A 175 -4.59 -14.56 6.71
CA GLU A 175 -4.51 -15.97 7.06
C GLU A 175 -4.63 -16.84 5.81
N GLY A 176 -3.62 -17.67 5.57
CA GLY A 176 -3.59 -18.65 4.48
C GLY A 176 -3.29 -18.06 3.11
N ASP A 177 -3.01 -16.76 3.00
CA ASP A 177 -2.54 -16.07 1.78
C ASP A 177 -3.44 -16.30 0.54
N GLY A 178 -4.72 -16.59 0.75
CA GLY A 178 -5.68 -16.81 -0.32
C GLY A 178 -6.03 -15.52 -1.05
N LEU A 179 -6.07 -15.56 -2.37
CA LEU A 179 -6.49 -14.44 -3.22
C LEU A 179 -7.96 -14.09 -2.96
N LEU A 180 -8.24 -12.82 -2.66
CA LEU A 180 -9.59 -12.28 -2.38
C LEU A 180 -10.12 -11.42 -3.50
N ALA A 181 -9.25 -10.63 -4.16
CA ALA A 181 -9.57 -9.82 -5.32
C ALA A 181 -8.30 -9.62 -6.15
N GLN A 182 -8.47 -9.43 -7.46
CA GLN A 182 -7.37 -9.19 -8.38
C GLN A 182 -7.83 -8.31 -9.53
N GLU A 183 -6.96 -7.41 -9.98
CA GLU A 183 -7.08 -6.67 -11.22
C GLU A 183 -5.71 -6.59 -11.90
N THR A 184 -5.69 -6.63 -13.22
CA THR A 184 -4.44 -6.51 -14.00
C THR A 184 -4.47 -5.21 -14.78
N ILE A 185 -3.40 -4.42 -14.63
CA ILE A 185 -3.15 -3.21 -15.42
C ILE A 185 -2.05 -3.48 -16.45
N ALA A 186 -2.29 -3.07 -17.70
CA ALA A 186 -1.23 -3.06 -18.70
C ALA A 186 -0.21 -1.95 -18.31
N VAL A 187 1.07 -2.25 -18.36
CA VAL A 187 2.10 -1.22 -18.24
C VAL A 187 2.32 -0.69 -19.66
N ASP A 188 1.90 0.56 -19.90
CA ASP A 188 2.33 1.26 -21.11
C ASP A 188 3.85 1.40 -21.02
N ASN A 189 4.56 0.70 -21.90
CA ASN A 189 6.01 0.80 -21.98
C ASN A 189 6.39 2.28 -22.11
N ALA A 190 7.31 2.75 -21.27
CA ALA A 190 7.78 4.14 -21.18
C ALA A 190 8.37 4.71 -22.51
N SER A 191 8.37 3.91 -23.59
CA SER A 191 8.84 4.31 -24.93
C SER A 191 7.84 5.14 -25.74
N GLU A 192 6.57 5.29 -25.30
CA GLU A 192 5.57 6.09 -26.03
C GLU A 192 5.27 7.46 -25.37
N ARG A 193 5.96 7.82 -24.30
CA ARG A 193 5.81 9.12 -23.62
C ARG A 193 6.81 10.15 -24.12
N HIS A 194 6.91 10.31 -25.44
CA HIS A 194 7.59 11.45 -26.08
C HIS A 194 6.54 12.24 -26.87
N ASP A 195 6.29 13.43 -26.35
CA ASP A 195 6.02 14.75 -26.89
C ASP A 195 4.93 15.51 -26.09
#